data_5d0554e845f9485500c0258994b6cba8
#
_entry.id   5d0554e845f9485500c0258994b6cba8
#
_cell.length_a   1.000
_cell.length_b   1.000
_cell.length_c   1.000
_cell.angle_alpha   90.00
_cell.angle_beta   90.00
_cell.angle_gamma   90.00
#
_symmetry.space_group_name_H-M   'P 1'
#
loop_
_entity.id
_entity.type
_entity.pdbx_description
1 polymer ?
#
loop_
_entity_poly.entity_id
_entity_poly.type
_entity_poly.pdbx_seq_one_letter_code
_entity_poly.pdbx_strand_id
1 'polypeptide(L)'
;MKTVVTVAIIAFFSTGFFAAGGEIGLDEYLELVKTTHPFFIKEDLSVTVEKKGAESLLGAQDWLFNVTPSYNYLGEASAPEYGGQKRIHQLSIDLGLNRALWSTGGRLGVGFSSGYTDSDALLGKYFKHGVSASYTHPLLKNKKGAVDRLAYELSDYSIDLTEVQVVENKEGFLLEAAVKFLDWAYYTETVRIAEDRLALAKEQLDQTEKKFKANLVDKVDVLRAEDAVRIADQVLLQLQAQWKSRQAELATLAGSDTIYSQGPRFDLYRLEPLPGRDAAVSALMDQSRVLRTFDILKEQLARQREGLKEQERAQLDLTLAGGIFGRDEEFGKSLEIYKPDATVSVVYSKPFGNRTVRAQIEEIDLRLRQVEEEKRSTEISLESLLMSLMIQMAEIEKIIELNRAQIRSAEEKTKEEINLYNRGRSQLTFVIQSRDNEENAKLTYAENAALYHSLRVQYRALLDELYVAE
;
A
#
# COMPACT_ATOMS: atom_id res chain seq x y z
N MET A 1 20.00 -39.46 22.37
CA MET A 1 19.63 -39.97 21.04
C MET A 1 20.10 -38.93 20.01
N LYS A 2 21.17 -39.24 19.29
CA LYS A 2 21.74 -38.39 18.24
C LYS A 2 21.10 -38.83 16.93
N THR A 3 20.36 -37.91 16.30
CA THR A 3 19.81 -38.13 14.95
C THR A 3 20.82 -37.58 13.93
N VAL A 4 21.38 -38.48 13.15
CA VAL A 4 22.30 -38.21 12.05
C VAL A 4 21.46 -37.82 10.86
N VAL A 5 21.65 -36.59 10.34
CA VAL A 5 21.07 -36.14 9.07
C VAL A 5 22.04 -36.51 7.96
N THR A 6 21.65 -37.48 7.14
CA THR A 6 22.38 -37.87 5.93
C THR A 6 22.06 -36.94 4.80
N VAL A 7 23.01 -36.11 4.38
CA VAL A 7 22.92 -35.28 3.18
C VAL A 7 23.23 -36.15 1.98
N ALA A 8 22.21 -36.39 1.14
CA ALA A 8 22.37 -37.04 -0.16
C ALA A 8 22.77 -36.00 -1.21
N ILE A 9 24.02 -36.07 -1.68
CA ILE A 9 24.50 -35.31 -2.84
C ILE A 9 23.99 -36.02 -4.09
N ILE A 10 22.97 -35.41 -4.75
CA ILE A 10 22.54 -35.87 -6.07
C ILE A 10 23.36 -35.12 -7.11
N ALA A 11 24.25 -35.83 -7.80
CA ALA A 11 24.98 -35.35 -8.96
C ALA A 11 24.00 -35.30 -10.17
N PHE A 12 23.61 -34.12 -10.59
CA PHE A 12 22.88 -33.93 -11.86
C PHE A 12 23.88 -33.86 -13.01
N PHE A 13 23.84 -34.87 -13.87
CA PHE A 13 24.50 -34.87 -15.17
C PHE A 13 23.76 -33.94 -16.15
N SER A 14 24.51 -33.06 -16.80
CA SER A 14 24.06 -32.13 -17.82
C SER A 14 23.66 -32.85 -19.11
N THR A 15 22.39 -32.88 -19.44
CA THR A 15 21.94 -33.08 -20.83
C THR A 15 20.68 -32.26 -21.06
N GLY A 16 20.74 -31.33 -22.02
CA GLY A 16 19.61 -30.67 -22.67
C GLY A 16 18.82 -29.70 -21.81
N PHE A 17 19.13 -28.39 -21.91
CA PHE A 17 18.58 -27.33 -21.06
C PHE A 17 17.15 -26.88 -21.45
N PHE A 18 16.47 -27.60 -22.35
CA PHE A 18 15.04 -27.41 -22.58
C PHE A 18 14.31 -28.76 -22.49
N ALA A 19 14.13 -29.26 -21.28
CA ALA A 19 13.11 -30.27 -21.04
C ALA A 19 11.73 -29.63 -21.22
N ALA A 20 10.76 -30.37 -21.80
CA ALA A 20 9.39 -29.99 -22.11
C ALA A 20 8.58 -29.48 -20.88
N GLY A 21 9.01 -28.36 -20.33
CA GLY A 21 8.29 -27.56 -19.35
C GLY A 21 7.47 -26.52 -20.11
N GLY A 22 6.26 -26.24 -19.65
CA GLY A 22 5.40 -25.22 -20.26
C GLY A 22 6.09 -23.85 -20.31
N GLU A 23 5.56 -22.96 -21.11
CA GLU A 23 5.96 -21.56 -21.14
C GLU A 23 4.95 -20.72 -20.35
N ILE A 24 5.40 -19.66 -19.66
CA ILE A 24 4.53 -18.73 -18.93
C ILE A 24 4.66 -17.32 -19.54
N GLY A 25 3.50 -16.68 -19.82
CA GLY A 25 3.45 -15.29 -20.27
C GLY A 25 3.54 -14.31 -19.11
N LEU A 26 3.84 -13.03 -19.41
CA LEU A 26 3.91 -11.96 -18.39
C LEU A 26 2.58 -11.84 -17.63
N ASP A 27 1.45 -11.71 -18.33
CA ASP A 27 0.16 -11.53 -17.67
C ASP A 27 -0.22 -12.76 -16.81
N GLU A 28 0.06 -13.99 -17.28
CA GLU A 28 -0.15 -15.21 -16.50
C GLU A 28 0.70 -15.27 -15.24
N TYR A 29 1.96 -14.79 -15.33
CA TYR A 29 2.85 -14.70 -14.19
C TYR A 29 2.34 -13.68 -13.16
N LEU A 30 1.91 -12.49 -13.61
CA LEU A 30 1.37 -11.47 -12.73
C LEU A 30 0.08 -11.94 -12.03
N GLU A 31 -0.80 -12.66 -12.73
CA GLU A 31 -1.99 -13.26 -12.12
C GLU A 31 -1.62 -14.35 -11.08
N LEU A 32 -0.61 -15.15 -11.35
CA LEU A 32 -0.11 -16.12 -10.37
C LEU A 32 0.39 -15.40 -9.10
N VAL A 33 1.18 -14.35 -9.26
CA VAL A 33 1.69 -13.54 -8.13
C VAL A 33 0.56 -12.89 -7.34
N LYS A 34 -0.46 -12.33 -8.00
CA LYS A 34 -1.65 -11.75 -7.34
C LYS A 34 -2.36 -12.76 -6.43
N THR A 35 -2.49 -13.98 -6.89
CA THR A 35 -3.25 -15.03 -6.19
C THR A 35 -2.48 -15.71 -5.07
N THR A 36 -1.14 -15.77 -5.18
CA THR A 36 -0.31 -16.56 -4.27
C THR A 36 0.44 -15.73 -3.24
N HIS A 37 0.86 -14.49 -3.61
CA HIS A 37 1.74 -13.71 -2.75
C HIS A 37 1.00 -13.07 -1.57
N PRO A 38 1.46 -13.27 -0.30
CA PRO A 38 0.79 -12.77 0.90
C PRO A 38 0.63 -11.25 0.95
N PHE A 39 1.40 -10.51 0.17
CA PHE A 39 1.32 -9.05 0.07
C PHE A 39 -0.10 -8.58 -0.28
N PHE A 40 -0.77 -9.21 -1.25
CA PHE A 40 -2.11 -8.83 -1.68
C PHE A 40 -3.14 -9.01 -0.57
N ILE A 41 -3.07 -10.14 0.16
CA ILE A 41 -3.93 -10.39 1.32
C ILE A 41 -3.67 -9.35 2.42
N LYS A 42 -2.39 -9.04 2.69
CA LYS A 42 -2.02 -8.02 3.68
C LYS A 42 -2.60 -6.65 3.32
N GLU A 43 -2.52 -6.24 2.05
CA GLU A 43 -3.08 -4.96 1.60
C GLU A 43 -4.61 -4.94 1.75
N ASP A 44 -5.33 -6.01 1.39
CA ASP A 44 -6.79 -6.11 1.60
C ASP A 44 -7.20 -6.06 3.07
N LEU A 45 -6.38 -6.66 3.94
CA LEU A 45 -6.59 -6.56 5.39
C LEU A 45 -6.44 -5.13 5.90
N SER A 46 -5.60 -4.28 5.29
CA SER A 46 -5.42 -2.88 5.68
C SER A 46 -6.73 -2.09 5.54
N VAL A 47 -7.49 -2.30 4.48
CA VAL A 47 -8.84 -1.71 4.32
C VAL A 47 -9.80 -2.23 5.40
N THR A 48 -9.73 -3.52 5.69
CA THR A 48 -10.57 -4.12 6.73
C THR A 48 -10.26 -3.56 8.12
N VAL A 49 -8.98 -3.33 8.43
CA VAL A 49 -8.54 -2.70 9.68
C VAL A 49 -9.10 -1.29 9.79
N GLU A 50 -9.03 -0.48 8.72
CA GLU A 50 -9.58 0.88 8.72
C GLU A 50 -11.10 0.88 8.91
N LYS A 51 -11.83 -0.01 8.24
CA LYS A 51 -13.27 -0.21 8.44
C LYS A 51 -13.62 -0.59 9.88
N LYS A 52 -12.81 -1.41 10.54
CA LYS A 52 -12.99 -1.73 11.97
C LYS A 52 -12.63 -0.57 12.88
N GLY A 53 -11.66 0.25 12.50
CA GLY A 53 -11.38 1.52 13.16
C GLY A 53 -12.59 2.45 13.14
N ALA A 54 -13.20 2.63 11.98
CA ALA A 54 -14.43 3.40 11.82
C ALA A 54 -15.59 2.83 12.65
N GLU A 55 -15.80 1.51 12.62
CA GLU A 55 -16.83 0.83 13.43
C GLU A 55 -16.63 1.07 14.92
N SER A 56 -15.39 1.14 15.41
CA SER A 56 -15.10 1.40 16.82
C SER A 56 -15.62 2.77 17.31
N LEU A 57 -15.72 3.76 16.40
CA LEU A 57 -16.25 5.09 16.71
C LEU A 57 -17.77 5.05 17.04
N LEU A 58 -18.48 4.02 16.56
CA LEU A 58 -19.89 3.81 16.91
C LEU A 58 -20.08 3.49 18.39
N GLY A 59 -19.02 3.02 19.07
CA GLY A 59 -19.02 2.79 20.53
C GLY A 59 -19.36 4.05 21.35
N ALA A 60 -19.24 5.25 20.78
CA ALA A 60 -19.72 6.49 21.39
C ALA A 60 -21.23 6.50 21.63
N GLN A 61 -22.01 5.62 20.97
CA GLN A 61 -23.44 5.43 21.14
C GLN A 61 -23.79 4.24 22.05
N ASP A 62 -22.82 3.55 22.59
CA ASP A 62 -23.06 2.41 23.46
C ASP A 62 -23.64 2.86 24.81
N TRP A 63 -24.33 1.96 25.46
CA TRP A 63 -24.79 2.18 26.82
C TRP A 63 -23.60 2.07 27.77
N LEU A 64 -23.36 3.15 28.52
CA LEU A 64 -22.34 3.19 29.57
C LEU A 64 -23.03 2.96 30.94
N PHE A 65 -22.70 1.86 31.57
CA PHE A 65 -23.13 1.56 32.94
C PHE A 65 -22.06 2.03 33.93
N ASN A 66 -22.47 2.87 34.88
CA ASN A 66 -21.61 3.42 35.92
C ASN A 66 -22.13 3.00 37.30
N VAL A 67 -21.23 2.67 38.21
CA VAL A 67 -21.47 2.45 39.62
C VAL A 67 -20.58 3.38 40.40
N THR A 68 -21.17 4.30 41.14
CA THR A 68 -20.44 5.33 41.91
C THR A 68 -20.79 5.26 43.39
N PRO A 69 -20.08 4.46 44.18
CA PRO A 69 -20.18 4.55 45.62
C PRO A 69 -19.49 5.84 46.11
N SER A 70 -20.10 6.55 47.05
CA SER A 70 -19.51 7.73 47.64
C SER A 70 -19.74 7.81 49.12
N TYR A 71 -18.80 8.36 49.84
CA TYR A 71 -18.92 8.75 51.24
C TYR A 71 -18.45 10.18 51.40
N ASN A 72 -19.32 11.03 51.93
CA ASN A 72 -19.00 12.43 52.17
C ASN A 72 -19.10 12.70 53.69
N TYR A 73 -18.09 13.36 54.22
CA TYR A 73 -18.09 13.89 55.60
C TYR A 73 -17.95 15.40 55.53
N LEU A 74 -18.92 16.09 56.15
CA LEU A 74 -18.89 17.55 56.35
C LEU A 74 -18.84 17.85 57.84
N GLY A 75 -17.77 18.55 58.26
CA GLY A 75 -17.58 18.98 59.64
C GLY A 75 -18.23 20.35 59.95
N GLU A 76 -18.14 20.81 61.21
CA GLU A 76 -18.81 21.99 61.75
C GLU A 76 -18.62 23.31 60.98
N ALA A 77 -17.55 23.45 60.23
CA ALA A 77 -17.19 24.71 59.62
C ALA A 77 -17.92 25.01 58.28
N SER A 78 -18.71 24.11 57.71
CA SER A 78 -19.15 24.22 56.35
C SER A 78 -20.49 24.94 56.11
N ALA A 79 -21.24 25.30 57.12
CA ALA A 79 -22.52 25.99 56.94
C ALA A 79 -23.03 26.76 58.18
N PRO A 80 -22.41 27.89 58.55
CA PRO A 80 -22.84 28.75 59.68
C PRO A 80 -24.22 29.38 59.42
N GLU A 81 -24.62 29.55 58.17
CA GLU A 81 -25.83 30.32 57.79
C GLU A 81 -27.15 29.57 57.91
N TYR A 82 -27.12 28.23 58.08
CA TYR A 82 -28.33 27.38 58.14
C TYR A 82 -28.52 26.69 59.48
N GLY A 83 -28.36 27.39 60.57
CA GLY A 83 -28.79 26.89 61.86
C GLY A 83 -27.97 25.74 62.44
N GLY A 84 -26.62 25.82 62.38
CA GLY A 84 -25.76 24.98 63.20
C GLY A 84 -25.73 23.50 62.83
N GLN A 85 -25.57 23.16 61.58
CA GLN A 85 -25.25 21.77 61.18
C GLN A 85 -23.86 21.39 61.63
N LYS A 86 -23.77 20.55 62.66
CA LYS A 86 -22.48 20.20 63.25
C LYS A 86 -21.71 19.15 62.50
N ARG A 87 -22.35 18.13 61.96
CA ARG A 87 -21.72 17.05 61.19
C ARG A 87 -22.75 16.43 60.24
N ILE A 88 -22.29 16.07 59.05
CA ILE A 88 -23.07 15.27 58.09
C ILE A 88 -22.20 14.11 57.64
N HIS A 89 -22.70 12.90 57.76
CA HIS A 89 -22.17 11.72 57.14
C HIS A 89 -23.17 11.29 56.03
N GLN A 90 -22.70 11.19 54.82
CA GLN A 90 -23.51 10.75 53.72
C GLN A 90 -22.81 9.60 53.00
N LEU A 91 -23.48 8.46 52.98
CA LEU A 91 -23.08 7.30 52.19
C LEU A 91 -24.06 7.15 51.02
N SER A 92 -23.59 7.05 49.79
CA SER A 92 -24.45 6.76 48.64
C SER A 92 -23.83 5.76 47.67
N ILE A 93 -24.70 5.11 46.91
CA ILE A 93 -24.36 4.34 45.74
C ILE A 93 -25.29 4.79 44.62
N ASP A 94 -24.68 5.26 43.54
CA ASP A 94 -25.38 5.72 42.36
C ASP A 94 -25.07 4.75 41.19
N LEU A 95 -26.14 4.20 40.60
CA LEU A 95 -26.08 3.39 39.40
C LEU A 95 -26.61 4.21 38.24
N GLY A 96 -25.88 4.29 37.17
CA GLY A 96 -26.24 5.08 35.99
C GLY A 96 -26.11 4.29 34.70
N LEU A 97 -27.06 4.45 33.81
CA LEU A 97 -27.01 4.04 32.41
C LEU A 97 -27.13 5.30 31.56
N ASN A 98 -26.10 5.55 30.73
CA ASN A 98 -26.05 6.72 29.87
C ASN A 98 -25.81 6.32 28.41
N ARG A 99 -26.42 7.07 27.48
CA ARG A 99 -26.23 6.87 26.04
C ARG A 99 -26.28 8.18 25.29
N ALA A 100 -25.34 8.37 24.32
CA ALA A 100 -25.43 9.44 23.34
C ALA A 100 -26.36 9.03 22.19
N LEU A 101 -27.20 9.93 21.73
CA LEU A 101 -28.15 9.72 20.63
C LEU A 101 -27.75 10.60 19.47
N TRP A 102 -26.98 10.05 18.52
CA TRP A 102 -26.48 10.81 17.37
C TRP A 102 -27.58 11.37 16.46
N SER A 103 -28.74 10.71 16.39
CA SER A 103 -29.88 11.19 15.60
C SER A 103 -30.38 12.57 16.03
N THR A 104 -30.29 12.86 17.33
CA THR A 104 -30.74 14.15 17.91
C THR A 104 -29.56 15.01 18.38
N GLY A 105 -28.38 14.41 18.60
CA GLY A 105 -27.23 14.99 19.30
C GLY A 105 -27.42 15.04 20.81
N GLY A 106 -28.52 14.44 21.31
CA GLY A 106 -28.87 14.44 22.72
C GLY A 106 -28.21 13.31 23.51
N ARG A 107 -28.36 13.39 24.83
CA ARG A 107 -27.90 12.36 25.79
C ARG A 107 -29.05 11.91 26.65
N LEU A 108 -29.23 10.59 26.72
CA LEU A 108 -30.21 9.94 27.57
C LEU A 108 -29.48 9.33 28.77
N GLY A 109 -30.02 9.60 29.99
CA GLY A 109 -29.54 8.99 31.23
C GLY A 109 -30.70 8.37 32.00
N VAL A 110 -30.46 7.22 32.62
CA VAL A 110 -31.34 6.58 33.59
C VAL A 110 -30.48 6.24 34.79
N GLY A 111 -30.99 6.55 36.01
CA GLY A 111 -30.22 6.33 37.22
C GLY A 111 -31.05 5.74 38.33
N PHE A 112 -30.39 4.98 39.19
CA PHE A 112 -30.88 4.60 40.50
C PHE A 112 -29.88 5.08 41.56
N SER A 113 -30.39 5.79 42.58
CA SER A 113 -29.59 6.25 43.71
C SER A 113 -30.09 5.63 45.00
N SER A 114 -29.18 5.22 45.86
CA SER A 114 -29.45 4.72 47.20
C SER A 114 -28.48 5.38 48.17
N GLY A 115 -28.99 6.05 49.19
CA GLY A 115 -28.12 6.78 50.11
C GLY A 115 -28.65 6.75 51.55
N TYR A 116 -27.70 6.87 52.48
CA TYR A 116 -27.91 7.09 53.88
C TYR A 116 -27.28 8.42 54.31
N THR A 117 -28.02 9.25 55.00
CA THR A 117 -27.55 10.50 55.58
C THR A 117 -27.73 10.49 57.08
N ASP A 118 -26.68 10.81 57.83
CA ASP A 118 -26.70 11.05 59.27
C ASP A 118 -26.24 12.51 59.51
N SER A 119 -27.15 13.32 60.00
CA SER A 119 -26.91 14.75 60.20
C SER A 119 -27.36 15.18 61.60
N ASP A 120 -26.51 15.95 62.26
CA ASP A 120 -26.85 16.60 63.52
C ASP A 120 -27.87 17.77 63.39
N ALA A 121 -28.37 18.01 62.16
CA ALA A 121 -29.36 19.03 61.84
C ALA A 121 -30.82 18.52 62.07
N LEU A 122 -31.78 19.46 61.88
CA LEU A 122 -33.21 19.24 61.97
C LEU A 122 -33.75 18.01 61.18
N LEU A 123 -32.99 17.47 60.20
CA LEU A 123 -33.40 16.35 59.33
C LEU A 123 -33.00 14.99 59.88
N GLY A 124 -32.14 14.90 60.91
CA GLY A 124 -31.72 13.64 61.54
C GLY A 124 -31.12 12.61 60.59
N LYS A 125 -31.41 11.36 60.85
CA LYS A 125 -31.00 10.20 60.04
C LYS A 125 -32.07 9.80 59.07
N TYR A 126 -31.69 9.53 57.81
CA TYR A 126 -32.62 9.01 56.83
C TYR A 126 -31.97 8.22 55.74
N PHE A 127 -32.72 7.32 55.17
CA PHE A 127 -32.43 6.65 53.89
C PHE A 127 -33.17 7.35 52.74
N LYS A 128 -32.54 7.47 51.59
CA LYS A 128 -33.16 7.96 50.37
C LYS A 128 -32.86 7.01 49.22
N HIS A 129 -33.88 6.55 48.54
CA HIS A 129 -33.75 5.75 47.33
C HIS A 129 -34.55 6.40 46.21
N GLY A 130 -34.07 6.30 44.98
CA GLY A 130 -34.78 6.91 43.86
C GLY A 130 -34.37 6.39 42.51
N VAL A 131 -35.27 6.49 41.57
CA VAL A 131 -35.05 6.25 40.16
C VAL A 131 -35.20 7.58 39.43
N SER A 132 -34.28 7.87 38.52
CA SER A 132 -34.30 9.10 37.72
C SER A 132 -34.08 8.80 36.26
N ALA A 133 -34.64 9.64 35.40
CA ALA A 133 -34.33 9.68 33.96
C ALA A 133 -34.05 11.13 33.55
N SER A 134 -33.12 11.30 32.64
CA SER A 134 -32.78 12.60 32.10
C SER A 134 -32.55 12.53 30.59
N TYR A 135 -32.95 13.58 29.91
CA TYR A 135 -32.63 13.77 28.48
C TYR A 135 -32.16 15.18 28.24
N THR A 136 -30.94 15.31 27.70
CA THR A 136 -30.37 16.59 27.29
C THR A 136 -30.45 16.71 25.79
N HIS A 137 -31.11 17.75 25.28
CA HIS A 137 -31.26 18.01 23.85
C HIS A 137 -30.52 19.29 23.44
N PRO A 138 -29.53 19.18 22.51
CA PRO A 138 -28.84 20.36 21.99
C PRO A 138 -29.71 21.10 20.98
N LEU A 139 -29.91 22.40 21.21
CA LEU A 139 -30.75 23.25 20.36
C LEU A 139 -29.95 24.00 19.27
N LEU A 140 -28.67 24.30 19.55
CA LEU A 140 -27.77 25.00 18.64
C LEU A 140 -26.55 24.16 18.26
N LYS A 141 -25.48 24.19 19.09
CA LYS A 141 -24.28 23.38 18.88
C LYS A 141 -24.62 21.91 18.97
N ASN A 142 -24.10 21.08 18.08
CA ASN A 142 -24.35 19.65 18.01
C ASN A 142 -25.80 19.24 17.68
N LYS A 143 -26.57 20.16 17.09
CA LYS A 143 -27.92 19.83 16.61
C LYS A 143 -27.88 18.66 15.64
N LYS A 144 -28.76 17.67 15.84
CA LYS A 144 -28.76 16.41 15.07
C LYS A 144 -27.43 15.63 15.13
N GLY A 145 -26.64 15.81 16.18
CA GLY A 145 -25.38 15.10 16.38
C GLY A 145 -24.25 15.48 15.40
N ALA A 146 -24.30 16.66 14.83
CA ALA A 146 -23.35 17.10 13.79
C ALA A 146 -21.89 17.11 14.29
N VAL A 147 -21.65 17.37 15.59
CA VAL A 147 -20.32 17.30 16.20
C VAL A 147 -19.96 15.88 16.60
N ASP A 148 -20.93 15.15 17.20
CA ASP A 148 -20.69 13.79 17.71
C ASP A 148 -20.40 12.80 16.58
N ARG A 149 -21.03 12.98 15.41
CA ARG A 149 -20.83 12.11 14.24
C ARG A 149 -19.62 12.47 13.39
N LEU A 150 -19.01 13.64 13.61
CA LEU A 150 -17.95 14.15 12.73
C LEU A 150 -16.78 13.18 12.59
N ALA A 151 -16.32 12.58 13.69
CA ALA A 151 -15.22 11.64 13.65
C ALA A 151 -15.54 10.38 12.80
N TYR A 152 -16.78 9.88 12.92
CA TYR A 152 -17.26 8.75 12.13
C TYR A 152 -17.40 9.11 10.64
N GLU A 153 -17.96 10.29 10.31
CA GLU A 153 -18.09 10.76 8.93
C GLU A 153 -16.73 11.05 8.29
N LEU A 154 -15.72 11.48 9.07
CA LEU A 154 -14.35 11.65 8.58
C LEU A 154 -13.63 10.32 8.37
N SER A 155 -13.99 9.25 9.08
CA SER A 155 -13.40 7.93 8.89
C SER A 155 -13.80 7.29 7.56
N ASP A 156 -14.94 7.66 6.96
CA ASP A 156 -15.32 7.20 5.62
C ASP A 156 -14.28 7.67 4.57
N TYR A 157 -13.84 8.95 4.65
CA TYR A 157 -12.77 9.45 3.78
C TYR A 157 -11.42 8.76 4.05
N SER A 158 -11.13 8.38 5.30
CA SER A 158 -9.91 7.63 5.62
C SER A 158 -9.95 6.23 5.02
N ILE A 159 -11.12 5.59 4.97
CA ILE A 159 -11.34 4.31 4.28
C ILE A 159 -11.09 4.48 2.78
N ASP A 160 -11.70 5.50 2.14
CA ASP A 160 -11.52 5.77 0.71
C ASP A 160 -10.05 6.03 0.36
N LEU A 161 -9.32 6.81 1.17
CA LEU A 161 -7.88 7.05 1.02
C LEU A 161 -7.08 5.75 1.13
N THR A 162 -7.43 4.90 2.10
CA THR A 162 -6.77 3.60 2.29
C THR A 162 -7.05 2.67 1.11
N GLU A 163 -8.27 2.64 0.58
CA GLU A 163 -8.63 1.86 -0.61
C GLU A 163 -7.78 2.28 -1.82
N VAL A 164 -7.63 3.58 -2.07
CA VAL A 164 -6.76 4.08 -3.15
C VAL A 164 -5.30 3.69 -2.90
N GLN A 165 -4.79 3.89 -1.69
CA GLN A 165 -3.40 3.55 -1.35
C GLN A 165 -3.10 2.06 -1.51
N VAL A 166 -4.03 1.18 -1.13
CA VAL A 166 -3.90 -0.27 -1.29
C VAL A 166 -3.79 -0.65 -2.76
N VAL A 167 -4.59 -0.04 -3.62
CA VAL A 167 -4.53 -0.28 -5.07
C VAL A 167 -3.18 0.21 -5.64
N GLU A 168 -2.70 1.39 -5.24
CA GLU A 168 -1.37 1.90 -5.63
C GLU A 168 -0.23 0.98 -5.17
N ASN A 169 -0.28 0.49 -3.92
CA ASN A 169 0.71 -0.45 -3.41
C ASN A 169 0.73 -1.75 -4.23
N LYS A 170 -0.44 -2.27 -4.60
CA LYS A 170 -0.58 -3.45 -5.46
C LYS A 170 -0.04 -3.21 -6.87
N GLU A 171 -0.32 -2.04 -7.45
CA GLU A 171 0.23 -1.60 -8.75
C GLU A 171 1.76 -1.58 -8.72
N GLY A 172 2.33 -0.92 -7.72
CA GLY A 172 3.78 -0.83 -7.55
C GLY A 172 4.45 -2.19 -7.38
N PHE A 173 3.81 -3.12 -6.65
CA PHE A 173 4.30 -4.49 -6.49
C PHE A 173 4.26 -5.26 -7.82
N LEU A 174 3.20 -5.12 -8.61
CA LEU A 174 3.10 -5.73 -9.93
C LEU A 174 4.09 -5.15 -10.92
N LEU A 175 4.37 -3.85 -10.84
CA LEU A 175 5.43 -3.22 -11.65
C LEU A 175 6.79 -3.87 -11.35
N GLU A 176 7.15 -4.04 -10.08
CA GLU A 176 8.39 -4.70 -9.70
C GLU A 176 8.44 -6.16 -10.20
N ALA A 177 7.35 -6.90 -10.04
CA ALA A 177 7.25 -8.28 -10.51
C ALA A 177 7.36 -8.38 -12.04
N ALA A 178 6.76 -7.45 -12.78
CA ALA A 178 6.84 -7.37 -14.23
C ALA A 178 8.27 -7.08 -14.73
N VAL A 179 8.98 -6.14 -14.10
CA VAL A 179 10.37 -5.83 -14.44
C VAL A 179 11.27 -7.06 -14.21
N LYS A 180 11.08 -7.78 -13.09
CA LYS A 180 11.84 -9.03 -12.83
C LYS A 180 11.54 -10.12 -13.86
N PHE A 181 10.30 -10.22 -14.34
CA PHE A 181 9.95 -11.15 -15.42
C PHE A 181 10.63 -10.78 -16.74
N LEU A 182 10.68 -9.49 -17.09
CA LEU A 182 11.39 -9.01 -18.27
C LEU A 182 12.90 -9.25 -18.18
N ASP A 183 13.49 -9.09 -17.00
CA ASP A 183 14.89 -9.47 -16.75
C ASP A 183 15.13 -10.96 -17.01
N TRP A 184 14.21 -11.82 -16.56
CA TRP A 184 14.33 -13.26 -16.84
C TRP A 184 14.23 -13.57 -18.33
N ALA A 185 13.31 -12.92 -19.05
CA ALA A 185 13.20 -13.05 -20.50
C ALA A 185 14.48 -12.56 -21.22
N TYR A 186 15.06 -11.45 -20.76
CA TYR A 186 16.35 -10.94 -21.25
C TYR A 186 17.48 -11.95 -21.03
N TYR A 187 17.64 -12.48 -19.82
CA TYR A 187 18.69 -13.46 -19.55
C TYR A 187 18.47 -14.78 -20.28
N THR A 188 17.24 -15.17 -20.57
CA THR A 188 16.94 -16.33 -21.43
C THR A 188 17.51 -16.13 -22.84
N GLU A 189 17.31 -14.94 -23.40
CA GLU A 189 17.85 -14.62 -24.73
C GLU A 189 19.38 -14.48 -24.73
N THR A 190 19.97 -13.88 -23.70
CA THR A 190 21.44 -13.76 -23.60
C THR A 190 22.13 -15.11 -23.43
N VAL A 191 21.53 -16.05 -22.68
CA VAL A 191 22.02 -17.43 -22.59
C VAL A 191 21.99 -18.11 -23.96
N ARG A 192 20.90 -17.96 -24.74
CA ARG A 192 20.79 -18.50 -26.10
C ARG A 192 21.89 -17.95 -27.02
N ILE A 193 22.12 -16.64 -26.99
CA ILE A 193 23.22 -15.99 -27.79
C ILE A 193 24.58 -16.56 -27.40
N ALA A 194 24.84 -16.74 -26.10
CA ALA A 194 26.11 -17.28 -25.62
C ALA A 194 26.30 -18.77 -25.95
N GLU A 195 25.23 -19.57 -25.95
CA GLU A 195 25.26 -20.97 -26.42
C GLU A 195 25.63 -21.06 -27.91
N ASP A 196 24.99 -20.22 -28.75
CA ASP A 196 25.33 -20.13 -30.17
C ASP A 196 26.80 -19.73 -30.35
N ARG A 197 27.32 -18.77 -29.57
CA ARG A 197 28.72 -18.32 -29.63
C ARG A 197 29.69 -19.44 -29.24
N LEU A 198 29.40 -20.21 -28.17
CA LEU A 198 30.21 -21.33 -27.74
C LEU A 198 30.22 -22.45 -28.79
N ALA A 199 29.06 -22.75 -29.40
CA ALA A 199 28.99 -23.74 -30.49
C ALA A 199 29.86 -23.33 -31.69
N LEU A 200 29.79 -22.07 -32.09
CA LEU A 200 30.62 -21.53 -33.17
C LEU A 200 32.12 -21.49 -32.82
N ALA A 201 32.48 -21.24 -31.55
CA ALA A 201 33.87 -21.31 -31.10
C ALA A 201 34.45 -22.74 -31.15
N LYS A 202 33.65 -23.74 -30.73
CA LYS A 202 34.01 -25.17 -30.79
C LYS A 202 34.21 -25.63 -32.25
N GLU A 203 33.30 -25.22 -33.15
CA GLU A 203 33.43 -25.50 -34.58
C GLU A 203 34.72 -24.92 -35.16
N GLN A 204 35.01 -23.65 -34.80
CA GLN A 204 36.23 -22.98 -35.24
C GLN A 204 37.50 -23.67 -34.74
N LEU A 205 37.52 -24.18 -33.49
CA LEU A 205 38.61 -24.95 -32.92
C LEU A 205 38.83 -26.24 -33.73
N ASP A 206 37.78 -27.03 -33.98
CA ASP A 206 37.85 -28.27 -34.77
C ASP A 206 38.44 -28.00 -36.21
N GLN A 207 37.95 -26.95 -36.85
CA GLN A 207 38.48 -26.55 -38.17
C GLN A 207 39.96 -26.13 -38.09
N THR A 208 40.38 -25.41 -37.07
CA THR A 208 41.76 -24.96 -36.86
C THR A 208 42.68 -26.14 -36.54
N GLU A 209 42.25 -27.11 -35.73
CA GLU A 209 43.00 -28.35 -35.48
C GLU A 209 43.20 -29.18 -36.75
N LYS A 210 42.16 -29.31 -37.59
CA LYS A 210 42.27 -30.00 -38.89
C LYS A 210 43.30 -29.31 -39.82
N LYS A 211 43.29 -27.98 -39.88
CA LYS A 211 44.28 -27.20 -40.65
C LYS A 211 45.69 -27.36 -40.08
N PHE A 212 45.85 -27.38 -38.75
CA PHE A 212 47.14 -27.63 -38.09
C PHE A 212 47.70 -29.01 -38.40
N LYS A 213 46.86 -30.06 -38.34
CA LYS A 213 47.29 -31.42 -38.76
C LYS A 213 47.70 -31.48 -40.25
N ALA A 214 47.14 -30.62 -41.07
CA ALA A 214 47.51 -30.49 -42.49
C ALA A 214 48.71 -29.52 -42.71
N ASN A 215 49.37 -28.99 -41.67
CA ASN A 215 50.44 -28.00 -41.71
C ASN A 215 50.03 -26.69 -42.40
N LEU A 216 48.80 -26.29 -42.37
CA LEU A 216 48.27 -25.07 -42.98
C LEU A 216 48.19 -23.87 -42.02
N VAL A 217 48.30 -24.09 -40.72
CA VAL A 217 48.31 -23.06 -39.67
C VAL A 217 49.29 -23.43 -38.57
N ASP A 218 49.71 -22.44 -37.76
CA ASP A 218 50.67 -22.62 -36.68
C ASP A 218 49.98 -23.08 -35.35
N LYS A 219 50.79 -23.64 -34.43
CA LYS A 219 50.31 -24.06 -33.10
C LYS A 219 49.64 -22.90 -32.31
N VAL A 220 50.12 -21.66 -32.54
CA VAL A 220 49.56 -20.45 -31.90
C VAL A 220 48.11 -20.22 -32.31
N ASP A 221 47.70 -20.59 -33.50
CA ASP A 221 46.28 -20.46 -33.93
C ASP A 221 45.39 -21.47 -33.24
N VAL A 222 45.90 -22.69 -33.00
CA VAL A 222 45.15 -23.67 -32.17
C VAL A 222 44.96 -23.16 -30.74
N LEU A 223 46.01 -22.62 -30.12
CA LEU A 223 45.93 -22.04 -28.78
C LEU A 223 44.93 -20.86 -28.69
N ARG A 224 44.92 -19.99 -29.72
CA ARG A 224 43.94 -18.91 -29.83
C ARG A 224 42.49 -19.43 -29.93
N ALA A 225 42.27 -20.47 -30.71
CA ALA A 225 40.95 -21.09 -30.82
C ALA A 225 40.55 -21.78 -29.54
N GLU A 226 41.45 -22.47 -28.83
CA GLU A 226 41.22 -23.03 -27.51
C GLU A 226 40.83 -21.95 -26.49
N ASP A 227 41.55 -20.81 -26.48
CA ASP A 227 41.26 -19.68 -25.58
C ASP A 227 39.88 -19.07 -25.88
N ALA A 228 39.51 -18.91 -27.16
CA ALA A 228 38.20 -18.43 -27.56
C ALA A 228 37.06 -19.35 -27.05
N VAL A 229 37.25 -20.68 -27.07
CA VAL A 229 36.29 -21.64 -26.50
C VAL A 229 36.18 -21.46 -24.97
N ARG A 230 37.31 -21.31 -24.26
CA ARG A 230 37.30 -21.13 -22.80
C ARG A 230 36.60 -19.84 -22.37
N ILE A 231 36.87 -18.74 -23.12
CA ILE A 231 36.20 -17.45 -22.86
C ILE A 231 34.71 -17.55 -23.12
N ALA A 232 34.27 -18.15 -24.23
CA ALA A 232 32.84 -18.32 -24.53
C ALA A 232 32.16 -19.21 -23.50
N ASP A 233 32.80 -20.27 -23.03
CA ASP A 233 32.27 -21.17 -21.96
C ASP A 233 32.15 -20.42 -20.62
N GLN A 234 33.13 -19.61 -20.24
CA GLN A 234 33.10 -18.77 -19.06
C GLN A 234 31.93 -17.75 -19.11
N VAL A 235 31.74 -17.08 -20.24
CA VAL A 235 30.62 -16.12 -20.43
C VAL A 235 29.27 -16.84 -20.30
N LEU A 236 29.12 -17.99 -20.94
CA LEU A 236 27.91 -18.79 -20.86
C LEU A 236 27.60 -19.19 -19.41
N LEU A 237 28.58 -19.67 -18.66
CA LEU A 237 28.39 -20.04 -17.24
C LEU A 237 27.97 -18.84 -16.38
N GLN A 238 28.52 -17.64 -16.64
CA GLN A 238 28.12 -16.41 -15.94
C GLN A 238 26.67 -16.02 -16.25
N LEU A 239 26.26 -16.06 -17.51
CA LEU A 239 24.90 -15.75 -17.93
C LEU A 239 23.88 -16.79 -17.41
N GLN A 240 24.25 -18.08 -17.43
CA GLN A 240 23.41 -19.13 -16.84
C GLN A 240 23.24 -18.96 -15.33
N ALA A 241 24.26 -18.50 -14.61
CA ALA A 241 24.14 -18.21 -13.19
C ALA A 241 23.15 -17.05 -12.94
N GLN A 242 23.20 -15.98 -13.73
CA GLN A 242 22.26 -14.88 -13.67
C GLN A 242 20.82 -15.34 -14.00
N TRP A 243 20.67 -16.07 -15.09
CA TRP A 243 19.37 -16.63 -15.49
C TRP A 243 18.74 -17.50 -14.39
N LYS A 244 19.50 -18.41 -13.77
CA LYS A 244 19.03 -19.25 -12.65
C LYS A 244 18.65 -18.41 -11.43
N SER A 245 19.43 -17.36 -11.14
CA SER A 245 19.12 -16.44 -10.04
C SER A 245 17.78 -15.73 -10.27
N ARG A 246 17.55 -15.20 -11.47
CA ARG A 246 16.27 -14.54 -11.82
C ARG A 246 15.09 -15.51 -11.77
N GLN A 247 15.28 -16.74 -12.26
CA GLN A 247 14.25 -17.77 -12.19
C GLN A 247 13.90 -18.12 -10.73
N ALA A 248 14.91 -18.22 -9.84
CA ALA A 248 14.67 -18.47 -8.42
C ALA A 248 13.94 -17.30 -7.71
N GLU A 249 14.29 -16.05 -8.06
CA GLU A 249 13.58 -14.87 -7.56
C GLU A 249 12.10 -14.90 -7.97
N LEU A 250 11.80 -15.22 -9.23
CA LEU A 250 10.44 -15.30 -9.74
C LEU A 250 9.65 -16.44 -9.11
N ALA A 251 10.26 -17.62 -8.94
CA ALA A 251 9.64 -18.75 -8.27
C ALA A 251 9.27 -18.42 -6.82
N THR A 252 10.16 -17.71 -6.11
CA THR A 252 9.92 -17.24 -4.75
C THR A 252 8.79 -16.21 -4.68
N LEU A 253 8.77 -15.23 -5.58
CA LEU A 253 7.68 -14.23 -5.66
C LEU A 253 6.33 -14.87 -5.99
N ALA A 254 6.32 -15.82 -6.92
CA ALA A 254 5.09 -16.53 -7.27
C ALA A 254 4.68 -17.59 -6.25
N GLY A 255 5.54 -17.91 -5.25
CA GLY A 255 5.30 -19.00 -4.31
C GLY A 255 5.08 -20.34 -5.01
N SER A 256 5.72 -20.55 -6.17
CA SER A 256 5.45 -21.72 -7.04
C SER A 256 6.73 -22.28 -7.64
N ASP A 257 6.98 -23.56 -7.36
CA ASP A 257 8.11 -24.31 -7.92
C ASP A 257 7.91 -24.62 -9.41
N THR A 258 6.73 -24.43 -9.98
CA THR A 258 6.47 -24.68 -11.40
C THR A 258 7.31 -23.80 -12.32
N ILE A 259 7.71 -22.61 -11.85
CA ILE A 259 8.57 -21.68 -12.57
C ILE A 259 9.93 -22.30 -12.91
N TYR A 260 10.47 -23.21 -12.06
CA TYR A 260 11.75 -23.89 -12.34
C TYR A 260 11.72 -24.82 -13.56
N SER A 261 10.53 -25.25 -13.97
CA SER A 261 10.32 -26.10 -15.15
C SER A 261 9.80 -25.36 -16.37
N GLN A 262 9.62 -24.04 -16.27
CA GLN A 262 9.05 -23.20 -17.34
C GLN A 262 10.09 -22.25 -17.92
N GLY A 263 9.84 -21.80 -19.17
CA GLY A 263 10.52 -20.70 -19.81
C GLY A 263 9.60 -19.48 -19.99
N PRO A 264 10.15 -18.27 -20.18
CA PRO A 264 9.35 -17.09 -20.45
C PRO A 264 8.77 -17.14 -21.85
N ARG A 265 7.45 -17.03 -21.99
CA ARG A 265 6.77 -16.81 -23.28
C ARG A 265 6.68 -15.31 -23.52
N PHE A 266 7.80 -14.72 -24.01
CA PHE A 266 7.90 -13.30 -24.25
C PHE A 266 8.80 -13.02 -25.47
N ASP A 267 8.26 -12.29 -26.43
CA ASP A 267 9.04 -11.85 -27.60
C ASP A 267 9.61 -10.44 -27.34
N LEU A 268 10.88 -10.38 -26.94
CA LEU A 268 11.60 -9.14 -26.70
C LEU A 268 11.66 -8.20 -27.93
N TYR A 269 11.57 -8.76 -29.13
CA TYR A 269 11.78 -8.01 -30.35
C TYR A 269 10.51 -7.49 -31.00
N ARG A 270 9.36 -7.81 -30.42
CA ARG A 270 8.04 -7.31 -30.84
C ARG A 270 7.75 -6.00 -30.10
N LEU A 271 7.94 -4.89 -30.78
CA LEU A 271 7.59 -3.58 -30.26
C LEU A 271 6.12 -3.28 -30.55
N GLU A 272 5.43 -2.67 -29.60
CA GLU A 272 4.06 -2.21 -29.74
C GLU A 272 4.03 -0.69 -29.92
N PRO A 273 3.17 -0.16 -30.82
CA PRO A 273 3.15 1.27 -31.11
C PRO A 273 2.77 2.08 -29.86
N LEU A 274 3.40 3.24 -29.70
CA LEU A 274 3.07 4.17 -28.62
C LEU A 274 1.82 4.97 -28.97
N PRO A 275 0.93 5.23 -28.00
CA PRO A 275 -0.19 6.15 -28.18
C PRO A 275 0.29 7.58 -28.40
N GLY A 276 -0.56 8.41 -28.99
CA GLY A 276 -0.28 9.84 -29.17
C GLY A 276 -0.15 10.58 -27.83
N ARG A 277 0.71 11.59 -27.78
CA ARG A 277 0.98 12.39 -26.58
C ARG A 277 -0.29 12.89 -25.90
N ASP A 278 -1.17 13.56 -26.66
CA ASP A 278 -2.33 14.23 -26.09
C ASP A 278 -3.32 13.21 -25.48
N ALA A 279 -3.45 12.04 -26.11
CA ALA A 279 -4.27 10.95 -25.58
C ALA A 279 -3.69 10.38 -24.28
N ALA A 280 -2.37 10.22 -24.21
CA ALA A 280 -1.69 9.73 -23.00
C ALA A 280 -1.81 10.71 -21.83
N VAL A 281 -1.63 12.02 -22.08
CA VAL A 281 -1.79 13.06 -21.05
C VAL A 281 -3.23 13.11 -20.56
N SER A 282 -4.23 13.06 -21.47
CA SER A 282 -5.64 13.05 -21.07
C SER A 282 -5.97 11.83 -20.22
N ALA A 283 -5.52 10.63 -20.63
CA ALA A 283 -5.74 9.41 -19.86
C ALA A 283 -5.10 9.51 -18.45
N LEU A 284 -3.87 10.02 -18.34
CA LEU A 284 -3.19 10.24 -17.07
C LEU A 284 -3.99 11.17 -16.15
N MET A 285 -4.44 12.32 -16.66
CA MET A 285 -5.15 13.30 -15.84
C MET A 285 -6.54 12.84 -15.41
N ASP A 286 -7.22 12.07 -16.26
CA ASP A 286 -8.59 11.60 -16.00
C ASP A 286 -8.64 10.36 -15.10
N GLN A 287 -7.62 9.50 -15.15
CA GLN A 287 -7.66 8.17 -14.52
C GLN A 287 -6.73 8.05 -13.30
N SER A 288 -5.78 8.99 -13.10
CA SER A 288 -4.77 8.87 -12.04
C SER A 288 -5.38 8.75 -10.65
N ARG A 289 -5.14 7.61 -10.02
CA ARG A 289 -5.51 7.34 -8.62
C ARG A 289 -4.77 8.27 -7.65
N VAL A 290 -3.53 8.62 -7.97
CA VAL A 290 -2.76 9.59 -7.17
C VAL A 290 -3.45 10.95 -7.14
N LEU A 291 -3.99 11.43 -8.26
CA LEU A 291 -4.73 12.70 -8.31
C LEU A 291 -6.07 12.60 -7.57
N ARG A 292 -6.74 11.46 -7.63
CA ARG A 292 -7.97 11.19 -6.87
C ARG A 292 -7.78 11.30 -5.36
N THR A 293 -6.60 10.94 -4.83
CA THR A 293 -6.29 11.10 -3.40
C THR A 293 -6.44 12.54 -2.92
N PHE A 294 -6.01 13.52 -3.75
CA PHE A 294 -6.16 14.94 -3.42
C PHE A 294 -7.62 15.39 -3.42
N ASP A 295 -8.46 14.82 -4.27
CA ASP A 295 -9.89 15.16 -4.28
C ASP A 295 -10.59 14.64 -3.01
N ILE A 296 -10.29 13.39 -2.59
CA ILE A 296 -10.77 12.84 -1.33
C ILE A 296 -10.29 13.68 -0.13
N LEU A 297 -9.00 14.08 -0.10
CA LEU A 297 -8.46 14.95 0.95
C LEU A 297 -9.17 16.31 1.00
N LYS A 298 -9.48 16.90 -0.13
CA LYS A 298 -10.24 18.17 -0.20
C LYS A 298 -11.64 18.01 0.39
N GLU A 299 -12.33 16.92 0.07
CA GLU A 299 -13.65 16.62 0.62
C GLU A 299 -13.59 16.38 2.12
N GLN A 300 -12.61 15.62 2.60
CA GLN A 300 -12.36 15.38 4.03
C GLN A 300 -12.14 16.68 4.79
N LEU A 301 -11.25 17.56 4.29
CA LEU A 301 -10.98 18.86 4.89
C LEU A 301 -12.20 19.78 4.86
N ALA A 302 -12.95 19.78 3.76
CA ALA A 302 -14.20 20.54 3.67
C ALA A 302 -15.23 20.07 4.70
N ARG A 303 -15.39 18.74 4.89
CA ARG A 303 -16.25 18.16 5.92
C ARG A 303 -15.77 18.51 7.33
N GLN A 304 -14.47 18.46 7.59
CA GLN A 304 -13.87 18.86 8.87
C GLN A 304 -14.13 20.35 9.17
N ARG A 305 -13.99 21.22 8.16
CA ARG A 305 -14.31 22.65 8.27
C ARG A 305 -15.76 22.90 8.67
N GLU A 306 -16.72 22.18 8.07
CA GLU A 306 -18.12 22.28 8.45
C GLU A 306 -18.37 21.84 9.89
N GLY A 307 -17.68 20.77 10.33
CA GLY A 307 -17.73 20.33 11.73
C GLY A 307 -17.19 21.39 12.71
N LEU A 308 -16.11 22.08 12.35
CA LEU A 308 -15.57 23.18 13.16
C LEU A 308 -16.50 24.38 13.21
N LYS A 309 -17.18 24.72 12.12
CA LYS A 309 -18.23 25.76 12.10
C LYS A 309 -19.40 25.42 13.05
N GLU A 310 -19.80 24.15 13.11
CA GLU A 310 -20.78 23.71 14.10
C GLU A 310 -20.24 23.84 15.53
N GLN A 311 -18.95 23.58 15.75
CA GLN A 311 -18.33 23.79 17.08
C GLN A 311 -18.22 25.27 17.47
N GLU A 312 -18.14 26.20 16.51
CA GLU A 312 -18.13 27.65 16.76
C GLU A 312 -19.46 28.16 17.32
N ARG A 313 -20.56 27.47 17.06
CA ARG A 313 -21.89 27.89 17.55
C ARG A 313 -21.94 27.91 19.07
N ALA A 314 -22.80 28.78 19.60
CA ALA A 314 -23.08 28.77 21.04
C ALA A 314 -23.72 27.45 21.45
N GLN A 315 -23.38 26.96 22.62
CA GLN A 315 -24.07 25.84 23.25
C GLN A 315 -25.39 26.35 23.82
N LEU A 316 -26.49 25.69 23.50
CA LEU A 316 -27.80 25.90 24.08
C LEU A 316 -28.47 24.53 24.24
N ASP A 317 -28.47 24.04 25.46
CA ASP A 317 -28.97 22.70 25.79
C ASP A 317 -30.23 22.81 26.64
N LEU A 318 -31.25 22.05 26.27
CA LEU A 318 -32.45 21.84 27.06
C LEU A 318 -32.32 20.47 27.76
N THR A 319 -32.29 20.47 29.08
CA THR A 319 -32.30 19.24 29.89
C THR A 319 -33.65 19.08 30.56
N LEU A 320 -34.26 17.93 30.32
CA LEU A 320 -35.43 17.44 31.01
C LEU A 320 -34.99 16.31 31.93
N ALA A 321 -35.21 16.45 33.22
CA ALA A 321 -34.91 15.39 34.18
C ALA A 321 -36.12 15.19 35.09
N GLY A 322 -36.37 13.96 35.45
CA GLY A 322 -37.42 13.63 36.40
C GLY A 322 -37.15 12.31 37.08
N GLY A 323 -37.73 12.15 38.23
CA GLY A 323 -37.55 10.94 39.02
C GLY A 323 -38.68 10.75 40.04
N ILE A 324 -38.63 9.63 40.68
CA ILE A 324 -39.42 9.31 41.84
C ILE A 324 -38.51 8.82 42.95
N PHE A 325 -38.76 9.23 44.19
CA PHE A 325 -37.92 8.84 45.31
C PHE A 325 -38.75 8.53 46.58
N GLY A 326 -38.19 7.70 47.43
CA GLY A 326 -38.64 7.44 48.78
C GLY A 326 -37.61 7.98 49.78
N ARG A 327 -38.06 8.51 50.89
CA ARG A 327 -37.23 8.98 51.97
C ARG A 327 -37.93 8.71 53.32
N ASP A 328 -37.23 7.96 54.20
CA ASP A 328 -37.68 7.64 55.54
C ASP A 328 -36.49 7.36 56.47
N GLU A 329 -36.71 7.41 57.80
CA GLU A 329 -35.69 7.03 58.78
C GLU A 329 -35.49 5.50 58.80
N GLU A 330 -36.52 4.72 58.44
CA GLU A 330 -36.45 3.28 58.30
C GLU A 330 -36.15 2.88 56.88
N PHE A 331 -35.15 2.01 56.68
CA PHE A 331 -34.74 1.53 55.38
C PHE A 331 -35.91 0.95 54.56
N GLY A 332 -36.72 0.10 55.17
CA GLY A 332 -37.86 -0.55 54.48
C GLY A 332 -38.92 0.43 53.97
N LYS A 333 -39.23 1.46 54.73
CA LYS A 333 -40.17 2.50 54.33
C LYS A 333 -39.60 3.46 53.28
N SER A 334 -38.31 3.69 53.31
CA SER A 334 -37.64 4.51 52.31
C SER A 334 -37.65 3.90 50.92
N LEU A 335 -37.90 2.59 50.78
CA LEU A 335 -38.11 1.91 49.52
C LEU A 335 -39.48 2.16 48.88
N GLU A 336 -40.42 2.79 49.61
CA GLU A 336 -41.69 3.27 49.06
C GLU A 336 -41.42 4.52 48.18
N ILE A 337 -41.06 4.30 46.90
CA ILE A 337 -40.63 5.32 45.94
C ILE A 337 -41.89 5.92 45.29
N TYR A 338 -42.43 7.02 45.82
CA TYR A 338 -43.66 7.66 45.31
C TYR A 338 -43.59 9.18 45.21
N LYS A 339 -42.50 9.82 45.71
CA LYS A 339 -42.36 11.29 45.68
C LYS A 339 -41.73 11.70 44.33
N PRO A 340 -42.53 12.38 43.46
CA PRO A 340 -41.96 12.82 42.18
C PRO A 340 -41.09 14.06 42.34
N ASP A 341 -40.06 14.14 41.53
CA ASP A 341 -39.33 15.39 41.21
C ASP A 341 -39.24 15.57 39.71
N ALA A 342 -39.18 16.80 39.27
CA ALA A 342 -38.95 17.16 37.86
C ALA A 342 -38.13 18.44 37.77
N THR A 343 -37.20 18.45 36.88
CA THR A 343 -36.34 19.61 36.61
C THR A 343 -36.29 19.88 35.12
N VAL A 344 -36.53 21.12 34.75
CA VAL A 344 -36.29 21.63 33.39
C VAL A 344 -35.21 22.67 33.49
N SER A 345 -34.10 22.48 32.77
CA SER A 345 -33.03 23.44 32.75
C SER A 345 -32.61 23.78 31.33
N VAL A 346 -32.22 25.04 31.14
CA VAL A 346 -31.63 25.51 29.88
C VAL A 346 -30.25 26.05 30.18
N VAL A 347 -29.25 25.52 29.53
CA VAL A 347 -27.86 25.97 29.66
C VAL A 347 -27.44 26.66 28.39
N TYR A 348 -27.06 27.93 28.49
CA TYR A 348 -26.45 28.69 27.42
C TYR A 348 -24.99 28.97 27.76
N SER A 349 -24.08 28.62 26.83
CA SER A 349 -22.67 28.90 26.97
C SER A 349 -22.09 29.31 25.61
N LYS A 350 -21.34 30.41 25.60
CA LYS A 350 -20.61 30.89 24.43
C LYS A 350 -19.25 31.44 24.83
N PRO A 351 -18.14 30.89 24.35
CA PRO A 351 -16.84 31.48 24.59
C PRO A 351 -16.71 32.83 23.87
N PHE A 352 -16.29 33.86 24.60
CA PHE A 352 -16.01 35.17 23.99
C PHE A 352 -14.70 35.10 23.20
N GLY A 353 -14.76 35.53 21.93
CA GLY A 353 -13.62 35.53 20.99
C GLY A 353 -13.42 34.20 20.24
N ASN A 354 -13.71 33.06 20.85
CA ASN A 354 -13.62 31.70 20.25
C ASN A 354 -12.36 31.46 19.41
N ARG A 355 -11.20 31.97 19.88
CA ARG A 355 -9.93 32.01 19.12
C ARG A 355 -9.47 30.64 18.65
N THR A 356 -9.63 29.61 19.49
CA THR A 356 -9.21 28.23 19.14
C THR A 356 -9.91 27.72 17.91
N VAL A 357 -11.23 27.77 17.88
CA VAL A 357 -12.03 27.22 16.76
C VAL A 357 -11.83 28.06 15.50
N ARG A 358 -11.74 29.39 15.63
CA ARG A 358 -11.44 30.26 14.48
C ARG A 358 -10.08 30.01 13.87
N ALA A 359 -9.04 29.86 14.71
CA ALA A 359 -7.71 29.51 14.22
C ALA A 359 -7.69 28.13 13.54
N GLN A 360 -8.46 27.15 14.06
CA GLN A 360 -8.61 25.85 13.42
C GLN A 360 -9.33 25.93 12.05
N ILE A 361 -10.34 26.79 11.92
CA ILE A 361 -11.02 27.01 10.63
C ILE A 361 -10.05 27.66 9.63
N GLU A 362 -9.32 28.69 10.04
CA GLU A 362 -8.28 29.32 9.22
C GLU A 362 -7.17 28.35 8.83
N GLU A 363 -6.76 27.48 9.75
CA GLU A 363 -5.79 26.40 9.47
C GLU A 363 -6.31 25.46 8.38
N ILE A 364 -7.58 25.00 8.46
CA ILE A 364 -8.17 24.15 7.43
C ILE A 364 -8.25 24.88 6.09
N ASP A 365 -8.60 26.17 6.07
CA ASP A 365 -8.64 26.97 4.84
C ASP A 365 -7.25 27.06 4.19
N LEU A 366 -6.19 27.15 4.99
CA LEU A 366 -4.81 27.11 4.50
C LEU A 366 -4.42 25.71 4.00
N ARG A 367 -4.81 24.66 4.71
CA ARG A 367 -4.57 23.27 4.28
C ARG A 367 -5.29 22.96 2.97
N LEU A 368 -6.52 23.42 2.78
CA LEU A 368 -7.24 23.27 1.50
C LEU A 368 -6.46 23.87 0.34
N ARG A 369 -5.93 25.08 0.51
CA ARG A 369 -5.07 25.73 -0.49
C ARG A 369 -3.76 24.94 -0.70
N GLN A 370 -3.14 24.46 0.37
CA GLN A 370 -1.93 23.64 0.30
C GLN A 370 -2.18 22.37 -0.53
N VAL A 371 -3.26 21.64 -0.26
CA VAL A 371 -3.65 20.43 -1.02
C VAL A 371 -3.90 20.76 -2.51
N GLU A 372 -4.49 21.92 -2.81
CA GLU A 372 -4.73 22.35 -4.19
C GLU A 372 -3.42 22.63 -4.95
N GLU A 373 -2.47 23.32 -4.31
CA GLU A 373 -1.15 23.57 -4.92
C GLU A 373 -0.30 22.29 -5.00
N GLU A 374 -0.44 21.38 -4.05
CA GLU A 374 0.24 20.07 -4.06
C GLU A 374 -0.32 19.18 -5.18
N LYS A 375 -1.64 19.15 -5.39
CA LYS A 375 -2.27 18.50 -6.56
C LYS A 375 -1.68 19.03 -7.85
N ARG A 376 -1.65 20.35 -8.03
CA ARG A 376 -1.07 21.00 -9.23
C ARG A 376 0.41 20.65 -9.43
N SER A 377 1.20 20.64 -8.34
CA SER A 377 2.61 20.24 -8.41
C SER A 377 2.76 18.77 -8.83
N THR A 378 1.88 17.90 -8.32
CA THR A 378 1.86 16.48 -8.69
C THR A 378 1.43 16.27 -10.14
N GLU A 379 0.43 16.99 -10.65
CA GLU A 379 0.03 16.98 -12.06
C GLU A 379 1.21 17.31 -12.97
N ILE A 380 1.97 18.38 -12.67
CA ILE A 380 3.18 18.76 -13.42
C ILE A 380 4.24 17.65 -13.37
N SER A 381 4.44 17.03 -12.21
CA SER A 381 5.44 15.98 -12.03
C SER A 381 5.06 14.71 -12.79
N LEU A 382 3.79 14.30 -12.75
CA LEU A 382 3.28 13.14 -13.50
C LEU A 382 3.35 13.37 -15.01
N GLU A 383 2.96 14.56 -15.50
CA GLU A 383 3.11 14.91 -16.92
C GLU A 383 4.59 14.88 -17.36
N SER A 384 5.48 15.43 -16.53
CA SER A 384 6.92 15.41 -16.80
C SER A 384 7.48 13.97 -16.89
N LEU A 385 7.06 13.10 -15.96
CA LEU A 385 7.46 11.69 -15.96
C LEU A 385 6.92 10.96 -17.19
N LEU A 386 5.64 11.15 -17.52
CA LEU A 386 5.02 10.60 -18.73
C LEU A 386 5.78 11.02 -19.99
N MET A 387 6.08 12.31 -20.13
CA MET A 387 6.85 12.82 -21.27
C MET A 387 8.24 12.22 -21.34
N SER A 388 8.92 12.09 -20.20
CA SER A 388 10.24 11.45 -20.14
C SER A 388 10.21 10.00 -20.62
N LEU A 389 9.24 9.20 -20.14
CA LEU A 389 9.06 7.81 -20.56
C LEU A 389 8.76 7.71 -22.07
N MET A 390 7.85 8.51 -22.58
CA MET A 390 7.50 8.52 -24.01
C MET A 390 8.69 8.90 -24.89
N ILE A 391 9.48 9.89 -24.51
CA ILE A 391 10.71 10.27 -25.24
C ILE A 391 11.71 9.12 -25.21
N GLN A 392 11.98 8.52 -24.03
CA GLN A 392 12.92 7.41 -23.90
C GLN A 392 12.49 6.22 -24.76
N MET A 393 11.22 5.83 -24.74
CA MET A 393 10.71 4.75 -25.57
C MET A 393 10.87 5.03 -27.07
N ALA A 394 10.54 6.25 -27.51
CA ALA A 394 10.68 6.65 -28.91
C ALA A 394 12.15 6.66 -29.39
N GLU A 395 13.08 7.04 -28.53
CA GLU A 395 14.52 7.00 -28.88
C GLU A 395 15.08 5.58 -28.85
N ILE A 396 14.68 4.75 -27.90
CA ILE A 396 15.07 3.32 -27.85
C ILE A 396 14.52 2.57 -29.08
N GLU A 397 13.33 2.87 -29.56
CA GLU A 397 12.79 2.28 -30.79
C GLU A 397 13.71 2.56 -32.00
N LYS A 398 14.21 3.80 -32.15
CA LYS A 398 15.19 4.14 -33.19
C LYS A 398 16.53 3.40 -32.99
N ILE A 399 17.00 3.29 -31.74
CA ILE A 399 18.21 2.55 -31.40
C ILE A 399 18.08 1.08 -31.78
N ILE A 400 16.93 0.46 -31.51
CA ILE A 400 16.59 -0.92 -31.87
C ILE A 400 16.67 -1.13 -33.39
N GLU A 401 16.21 -0.19 -34.21
CA GLU A 401 16.36 -0.25 -35.67
C GLU A 401 17.85 -0.17 -36.12
N LEU A 402 18.62 0.67 -35.44
CA LEU A 402 20.07 0.74 -35.70
C LEU A 402 20.81 -0.54 -35.28
N ASN A 403 20.43 -1.15 -34.15
CA ASN A 403 20.98 -2.45 -33.72
C ASN A 403 20.68 -3.56 -34.73
N ARG A 404 19.49 -3.61 -35.31
CA ARG A 404 19.16 -4.57 -36.39
C ARG A 404 20.06 -4.38 -37.60
N ALA A 405 20.36 -3.14 -37.99
CA ALA A 405 21.29 -2.86 -39.10
C ALA A 405 22.75 -3.23 -38.71
N GLN A 406 23.16 -2.97 -37.47
CA GLN A 406 24.47 -3.32 -36.94
C GLN A 406 24.70 -4.83 -36.95
N ILE A 407 23.71 -5.63 -36.48
CA ILE A 407 23.79 -7.10 -36.51
C ILE A 407 23.99 -7.61 -37.92
N ARG A 408 23.19 -7.15 -38.89
CA ARG A 408 23.34 -7.56 -40.30
C ARG A 408 24.74 -7.26 -40.83
N SER A 409 25.27 -6.06 -40.54
CA SER A 409 26.62 -5.67 -40.96
C SER A 409 27.71 -6.51 -40.26
N ALA A 410 27.54 -6.84 -38.97
CA ALA A 410 28.46 -7.68 -38.21
C ALA A 410 28.47 -9.12 -38.76
N GLU A 411 27.30 -9.69 -39.04
CA GLU A 411 27.15 -11.04 -39.62
C GLU A 411 27.80 -11.13 -41.02
N GLU A 412 27.58 -10.14 -41.89
CA GLU A 412 28.20 -10.09 -43.19
C GLU A 412 29.75 -9.98 -43.08
N LYS A 413 30.22 -9.11 -42.17
CA LYS A 413 31.67 -8.97 -41.91
C LYS A 413 32.28 -10.28 -41.40
N THR A 414 31.65 -10.94 -40.45
CA THR A 414 32.08 -12.23 -39.90
C THR A 414 32.16 -13.28 -41.00
N LYS A 415 31.17 -13.35 -41.88
CA LYS A 415 31.12 -14.28 -43.01
C LYS A 415 32.28 -14.02 -43.98
N GLU A 416 32.59 -12.76 -44.33
CA GLU A 416 33.68 -12.43 -45.21
C GLU A 416 35.06 -12.68 -44.56
N GLU A 417 35.26 -12.41 -43.27
CA GLU A 417 36.47 -12.75 -42.54
C GLU A 417 36.75 -14.26 -42.51
N ILE A 418 35.69 -15.07 -42.30
CA ILE A 418 35.78 -16.54 -42.39
C ILE A 418 36.19 -16.97 -43.81
N ASN A 419 35.62 -16.37 -44.86
CA ASN A 419 35.94 -16.66 -46.24
C ASN A 419 37.42 -16.32 -46.56
N LEU A 420 37.90 -15.15 -46.11
CA LEU A 420 39.29 -14.71 -46.28
C LEU A 420 40.26 -15.64 -45.52
N TYR A 421 39.94 -15.99 -44.28
CA TYR A 421 40.70 -16.94 -43.48
C TYR A 421 40.81 -18.33 -44.15
N ASN A 422 39.70 -18.82 -44.68
CA ASN A 422 39.66 -20.12 -45.36
C ASN A 422 40.50 -20.12 -46.67
N ARG A 423 40.67 -18.94 -47.29
CA ARG A 423 41.53 -18.76 -48.48
C ARG A 423 43.00 -18.41 -48.12
N GLY A 424 43.36 -18.40 -46.83
CA GLY A 424 44.71 -18.03 -46.37
C GLY A 424 45.04 -16.56 -46.49
N ARG A 425 44.05 -15.67 -46.64
CA ARG A 425 44.18 -14.22 -46.86
C ARG A 425 43.90 -13.37 -45.64
N SER A 426 43.47 -13.98 -44.51
CA SER A 426 43.23 -13.36 -43.23
C SER A 426 43.74 -14.25 -42.10
N GLN A 427 43.92 -13.68 -40.90
CA GLN A 427 44.37 -14.39 -39.71
C GLN A 427 43.18 -14.81 -38.85
N LEU A 428 43.32 -15.89 -38.08
CA LEU A 428 42.30 -16.40 -37.17
C LEU A 428 41.83 -15.32 -36.16
N THR A 429 42.76 -14.44 -35.73
CA THR A 429 42.45 -13.35 -34.81
C THR A 429 41.32 -12.44 -35.31
N PHE A 430 41.28 -12.13 -36.61
CA PHE A 430 40.22 -11.29 -37.19
C PHE A 430 38.87 -12.03 -37.26
N VAL A 431 38.87 -13.35 -37.45
CA VAL A 431 37.65 -14.16 -37.38
C VAL A 431 37.10 -14.17 -35.97
N ILE A 432 37.93 -14.40 -34.94
CA ILE A 432 37.51 -14.38 -33.52
C ILE A 432 36.97 -13.00 -33.19
N GLN A 433 37.67 -11.93 -33.50
CA GLN A 433 37.25 -10.55 -33.23
C GLN A 433 35.91 -10.20 -33.92
N SER A 434 35.72 -10.66 -35.17
CA SER A 434 34.46 -10.42 -35.89
C SER A 434 33.27 -11.15 -35.21
N ARG A 435 33.47 -12.39 -34.75
CA ARG A 435 32.47 -13.14 -34.00
C ARG A 435 32.14 -12.48 -32.67
N ASP A 436 33.13 -11.97 -31.93
CA ASP A 436 32.92 -11.24 -30.69
C ASP A 436 32.13 -9.94 -30.92
N ASN A 437 32.40 -9.23 -32.02
CA ASN A 437 31.64 -8.03 -32.38
C ASN A 437 30.22 -8.37 -32.79
N GLU A 438 29.97 -9.49 -33.45
CA GLU A 438 28.63 -9.99 -33.79
C GLU A 438 27.83 -10.37 -32.53
N GLU A 439 28.43 -11.12 -31.60
CA GLU A 439 27.83 -11.45 -30.31
C GLU A 439 27.47 -10.19 -29.51
N ASN A 440 28.41 -9.24 -29.37
CA ASN A 440 28.17 -7.97 -28.68
C ASN A 440 27.03 -7.17 -29.33
N ALA A 441 26.94 -7.15 -30.67
CA ALA A 441 25.82 -6.50 -31.35
C ALA A 441 24.46 -7.15 -31.03
N LYS A 442 24.40 -8.49 -30.94
CA LYS A 442 23.22 -9.24 -30.57
C LYS A 442 22.83 -9.01 -29.09
N LEU A 443 23.80 -9.01 -28.18
CA LEU A 443 23.60 -8.71 -26.75
C LEU A 443 23.07 -7.28 -26.54
N THR A 444 23.69 -6.29 -27.22
CA THR A 444 23.22 -4.90 -27.15
C THR A 444 21.79 -4.74 -27.68
N TYR A 445 21.44 -5.48 -28.73
CA TYR A 445 20.08 -5.49 -29.26
C TYR A 445 19.10 -6.06 -28.26
N ALA A 446 19.41 -7.19 -27.61
CA ALA A 446 18.56 -7.80 -26.58
C ALA A 446 18.42 -6.88 -25.37
N GLU A 447 19.49 -6.20 -24.94
CA GLU A 447 19.49 -5.23 -23.83
C GLU A 447 18.54 -4.05 -24.13
N ASN A 448 18.68 -3.42 -25.30
CA ASN A 448 17.82 -2.30 -25.70
C ASN A 448 16.35 -2.72 -25.87
N ALA A 449 16.10 -3.92 -26.36
CA ALA A 449 14.75 -4.48 -26.46
C ALA A 449 14.13 -4.72 -25.06
N ALA A 450 14.89 -5.27 -24.12
CA ALA A 450 14.43 -5.44 -22.73
C ALA A 450 14.19 -4.08 -22.04
N LEU A 451 15.06 -3.10 -22.27
CA LEU A 451 14.88 -1.74 -21.77
C LEU A 451 13.60 -1.10 -22.31
N TYR A 452 13.29 -1.24 -23.59
CA TYR A 452 12.02 -0.77 -24.17
C TYR A 452 10.83 -1.33 -23.43
N HIS A 453 10.79 -2.63 -23.19
CA HIS A 453 9.68 -3.28 -22.49
C HIS A 453 9.60 -2.88 -21.02
N SER A 454 10.73 -2.68 -20.34
CA SER A 454 10.77 -2.15 -18.98
C SER A 454 10.16 -0.73 -18.89
N LEU A 455 10.54 0.16 -19.82
CA LEU A 455 9.93 1.50 -19.91
C LEU A 455 8.44 1.45 -20.23
N ARG A 456 8.02 0.48 -21.07
CA ARG A 456 6.61 0.29 -21.40
C ARG A 456 5.77 -0.16 -20.20
N VAL A 457 6.28 -1.08 -19.37
CA VAL A 457 5.60 -1.50 -18.16
C VAL A 457 5.52 -0.35 -17.16
N GLN A 458 6.57 0.48 -17.03
CA GLN A 458 6.54 1.70 -16.22
C GLN A 458 5.50 2.71 -16.76
N TYR A 459 5.40 2.86 -18.07
CA TYR A 459 4.36 3.67 -18.71
C TYR A 459 2.96 3.19 -18.38
N ARG A 460 2.69 1.87 -18.47
CA ARG A 460 1.41 1.27 -18.09
C ARG A 460 1.10 1.45 -16.60
N ALA A 461 2.09 1.29 -15.73
CA ALA A 461 1.93 1.54 -14.30
C ALA A 461 1.59 3.01 -14.00
N LEU A 462 2.21 3.96 -14.71
CA LEU A 462 1.92 5.39 -14.56
C LEU A 462 0.48 5.76 -14.98
N LEU A 463 -0.11 4.97 -15.87
CA LEU A 463 -1.51 5.11 -16.32
C LEU A 463 -2.49 4.23 -15.53
N ASP A 464 -2.04 3.60 -14.46
CA ASP A 464 -2.88 2.74 -13.60
C ASP A 464 -3.46 1.51 -14.32
N GLU A 465 -2.70 0.94 -15.30
CA GLU A 465 -3.16 -0.15 -16.18
C GLU A 465 -2.67 -1.55 -15.78
N LEU A 466 -1.80 -1.71 -14.77
CA LEU A 466 -1.27 -3.03 -14.37
C LEU A 466 -2.17 -3.73 -13.37
N TYR A 467 -2.84 -2.98 -12.49
CA TYR A 467 -3.78 -3.50 -11.52
C TYR A 467 -5.16 -2.87 -11.72
N VAL A 468 -6.07 -3.64 -12.31
CA VAL A 468 -7.48 -3.28 -12.39
C VAL A 468 -8.18 -3.92 -11.19
N ALA A 469 -8.76 -3.09 -10.33
CA ALA A 469 -9.60 -3.58 -9.23
C ALA A 469 -10.88 -4.20 -9.82
N GLU A 470 -11.21 -5.42 -9.39
CA GLU A 470 -12.45 -6.10 -9.77
C GLU A 470 -13.70 -5.42 -9.16
#